data_213d4bd648ad97ff81e39d86a4804a8d
#
_entry.id   213d4bd648ad97ff81e39d86a4804a8d
#
_cell.length_a   1.000
_cell.length_b   1.000
_cell.length_c   1.000
_cell.angle_alpha   90.00
_cell.angle_beta   90.00
_cell.angle_gamma   90.00
#
_symmetry.space_group_name_H-M   'P 1'
#
loop_
_entity.id
_entity.type
_entity.pdbx_description
1 polymer ?
#
loop_
_entity_poly.entity_id
_entity_poly.type
_entity_poly.pdbx_seq_one_letter_code
_entity_poly.pdbx_strand_id
1 'polypeptide(L)'
;MAPAVLLTHHHRQAMRHAAARGFWMPLALEPAQLPQLHYLTALSPGQACISVLLEITAFEPWRVPGIGELWLPFVGQRLCLPRPLPLGPQARLRGWLPQHRDDWAVVPWLALLAAQQLSDLAPQR
;
A
#
# COMPACT_ATOMS: atom_id res chain seq x y z
N MET A 1 16.10 -5.23 8.60
CA MET A 1 15.24 -4.10 8.21
C MET A 1 13.80 -4.43 8.61
N ALA A 2 13.15 -3.52 9.29
CA ALA A 2 11.79 -3.77 9.78
C ALA A 2 10.77 -3.83 8.63
N PRO A 3 9.80 -4.76 8.68
CA PRO A 3 8.76 -4.83 7.66
C PRO A 3 7.95 -3.55 7.56
N ALA A 4 7.54 -3.20 6.36
CA ALA A 4 6.73 -2.03 6.08
C ALA A 4 5.56 -2.38 5.17
N VAL A 5 4.55 -1.51 5.20
CA VAL A 5 3.33 -1.64 4.41
C VAL A 5 3.30 -0.55 3.35
N LEU A 6 3.06 -0.96 2.12
CA LEU A 6 2.89 -0.05 0.99
C LEU A 6 1.42 0.33 0.90
N LEU A 7 1.13 1.62 1.01
CA LEU A 7 -0.21 2.17 0.83
C LEU A 7 -0.30 2.76 -0.56
N THR A 8 -1.31 2.35 -1.32
CA THR A 8 -1.56 2.85 -2.66
C THR A 8 -2.99 3.38 -2.77
N HIS A 9 -3.34 3.96 -3.91
CA HIS A 9 -4.69 4.45 -4.18
C HIS A 9 -5.25 3.71 -5.38
N HIS A 10 -6.48 3.18 -5.26
CA HIS A 10 -7.16 2.53 -6.36
C HIS A 10 -8.66 2.40 -6.09
N HIS A 11 -9.42 1.88 -7.08
CA HIS A 11 -10.84 1.61 -6.89
C HIS A 11 -11.04 0.41 -5.94
N ARG A 12 -12.27 0.28 -5.41
CA ARG A 12 -12.55 -0.64 -4.31
C ARG A 12 -12.36 -2.12 -4.64
N GLN A 13 -12.33 -2.50 -5.91
CA GLN A 13 -12.17 -3.91 -6.31
C GLN A 13 -10.74 -4.28 -6.66
N ALA A 14 -9.81 -3.34 -6.64
CA ALA A 14 -8.43 -3.58 -7.06
C ALA A 14 -7.73 -4.64 -6.21
N MET A 15 -7.96 -4.65 -4.90
CA MET A 15 -7.38 -5.64 -3.99
C MET A 15 -7.85 -7.05 -4.34
N ARG A 16 -9.14 -7.21 -4.64
CA ARG A 16 -9.70 -8.50 -5.03
C ARG A 16 -9.10 -8.97 -6.35
N HIS A 17 -9.01 -8.09 -7.33
CA HIS A 17 -8.42 -8.43 -8.63
C HIS A 17 -6.95 -8.83 -8.47
N ALA A 18 -6.18 -8.10 -7.68
CA ALA A 18 -4.79 -8.42 -7.44
C ALA A 18 -4.62 -9.77 -6.73
N ALA A 19 -5.46 -10.05 -5.73
CA ALA A 19 -5.42 -11.33 -5.05
C ALA A 19 -5.71 -12.50 -5.99
N ALA A 20 -6.62 -12.31 -6.94
CA ALA A 20 -6.98 -13.35 -7.90
C ALA A 20 -5.89 -13.59 -8.95
N ARG A 21 -5.24 -12.54 -9.44
CA ARG A 21 -4.24 -12.66 -10.51
C ARG A 21 -2.80 -12.81 -10.02
N GLY A 22 -2.52 -12.48 -8.75
CA GLY A 22 -1.20 -12.67 -8.14
C GLY A 22 -0.24 -11.49 -8.27
N PHE A 23 -0.66 -10.36 -8.81
CA PHE A 23 0.19 -9.18 -8.91
C PHE A 23 -0.63 -7.89 -8.85
N TRP A 24 0.04 -6.79 -8.49
CA TRP A 24 -0.57 -5.45 -8.43
C TRP A 24 -0.44 -4.75 -9.79
N MET A 25 0.11 -3.59 -9.81
CA MET A 25 0.42 -2.83 -11.02
C MET A 25 1.79 -2.17 -10.83
N PRO A 26 2.49 -1.83 -11.92
CA PRO A 26 3.80 -1.19 -11.79
C PRO A 26 3.69 0.16 -11.09
N LEU A 27 4.62 0.40 -10.15
CA LEU A 27 4.68 1.63 -9.36
C LEU A 27 6.11 2.18 -9.38
N ALA A 28 6.23 3.51 -9.32
CA ALA A 28 7.51 4.20 -9.29
C ALA A 28 8.08 4.19 -7.87
N LEU A 29 8.46 3.02 -7.38
CA LEU A 29 8.99 2.83 -6.03
C LEU A 29 10.49 3.10 -6.00
N GLU A 30 10.98 3.53 -4.82
CA GLU A 30 12.41 3.68 -4.59
C GLU A 30 13.05 2.30 -4.38
N PRO A 31 14.07 1.92 -5.18
CA PRO A 31 14.70 0.60 -5.03
C PRO A 31 15.21 0.32 -3.62
N ALA A 32 15.67 1.34 -2.91
CA ALA A 32 16.18 1.17 -1.55
C ALA A 32 15.10 0.72 -0.56
N GLN A 33 13.82 0.95 -0.86
CA GLN A 33 12.72 0.57 0.02
C GLN A 33 12.18 -0.82 -0.25
N LEU A 34 12.46 -1.41 -1.42
CA LEU A 34 11.88 -2.69 -1.81
C LEU A 34 12.08 -3.81 -0.79
N PRO A 35 13.28 -3.98 -0.19
CA PRO A 35 13.49 -5.08 0.76
C PRO A 35 12.63 -5.01 2.01
N GLN A 36 12.15 -3.83 2.40
CA GLN A 36 11.31 -3.69 3.60
C GLN A 36 9.81 -3.79 3.30
N LEU A 37 9.39 -3.72 2.05
CA LEU A 37 7.98 -3.75 1.67
C LEU A 37 7.46 -5.18 1.68
N HIS A 38 6.73 -5.55 2.72
CA HIS A 38 6.21 -6.91 2.91
C HIS A 38 4.72 -7.01 2.67
N TYR A 39 3.99 -5.91 2.77
CA TYR A 39 2.54 -5.90 2.62
C TYR A 39 2.09 -4.72 1.79
N LEU A 40 0.93 -4.86 1.17
CA LEU A 40 0.32 -3.83 0.33
C LEU A 40 -1.16 -3.71 0.66
N THR A 41 -1.66 -2.50 0.71
CA THR A 41 -3.10 -2.27 0.71
C THR A 41 -3.42 -1.03 -0.12
N ALA A 42 -4.61 -1.04 -0.73
CA ALA A 42 -5.08 0.08 -1.52
C ALA A 42 -6.17 0.81 -0.77
N LEU A 43 -6.12 2.13 -0.83
CA LEU A 43 -7.14 3.00 -0.27
C LEU A 43 -8.07 3.45 -1.40
N SER A 44 -9.35 3.34 -1.17
CA SER A 44 -10.38 3.66 -2.17
C SER A 44 -11.23 4.84 -1.70
N PRO A 45 -11.78 5.64 -2.61
CA PRO A 45 -12.69 6.70 -2.21
C PRO A 45 -13.87 6.14 -1.40
N GLY A 46 -14.19 6.79 -0.29
CA GLY A 46 -15.29 6.40 0.58
C GLY A 46 -15.03 5.22 1.50
N GLN A 47 -13.82 4.68 1.48
CA GLN A 47 -13.45 3.57 2.36
C GLN A 47 -13.40 4.03 3.83
N ALA A 48 -14.00 3.23 4.73
CA ALA A 48 -14.08 3.59 6.14
C ALA A 48 -12.87 3.11 6.96
N CYS A 49 -12.26 1.99 6.56
CA CYS A 49 -11.17 1.39 7.34
C CYS A 49 -10.30 0.52 6.46
N ILE A 50 -9.09 0.20 6.95
CA ILE A 50 -8.24 -0.84 6.40
C ILE A 50 -8.46 -2.11 7.21
N SER A 51 -8.85 -3.20 6.56
CA SER A 51 -9.08 -4.48 7.21
C SER A 51 -8.24 -5.62 6.62
N VAL A 52 -7.80 -5.47 5.38
CA VAL A 52 -7.10 -6.53 4.65
C VAL A 52 -5.84 -5.97 4.01
N LEU A 53 -4.74 -6.71 4.13
CA LEU A 53 -3.50 -6.46 3.41
C LEU A 53 -3.22 -7.64 2.49
N LEU A 54 -2.41 -7.41 1.46
CA LEU A 54 -1.86 -8.48 0.63
C LEU A 54 -0.38 -8.61 0.94
N GLU A 55 0.09 -9.85 1.08
CA GLU A 55 1.52 -10.11 1.23
C GLU A 55 2.23 -9.83 -0.10
N ILE A 56 3.35 -9.11 -0.04
CA ILE A 56 4.22 -8.92 -1.20
C ILE A 56 5.24 -10.05 -1.19
N THR A 57 5.30 -10.83 -2.27
CA THR A 57 6.20 -11.97 -2.37
C THR A 57 7.45 -11.67 -3.19
N ALA A 58 7.37 -10.75 -4.15
CA ALA A 58 8.49 -10.40 -5.02
C ALA A 58 8.19 -9.09 -5.75
N PHE A 59 9.22 -8.53 -6.38
CA PHE A 59 9.09 -7.39 -7.28
C PHE A 59 9.75 -7.73 -8.62
N GLU A 60 9.16 -7.27 -9.71
CA GLU A 60 9.72 -7.38 -11.04
C GLU A 60 9.95 -5.98 -11.60
N PRO A 61 11.16 -5.68 -12.13
CA PRO A 61 11.41 -4.38 -12.72
C PRO A 61 10.74 -4.26 -14.09
N TRP A 62 10.13 -3.09 -14.33
CA TRP A 62 9.52 -2.73 -15.62
C TRP A 62 10.11 -1.42 -16.08
N ARG A 63 10.87 -1.46 -17.17
CA ARG A 63 11.41 -0.24 -17.77
C ARG A 63 10.45 0.27 -18.83
N VAL A 64 9.93 1.48 -18.62
CA VAL A 64 9.00 2.12 -19.55
C VAL A 64 9.70 3.29 -20.22
N PRO A 65 9.84 3.29 -21.57
CA PRO A 65 10.48 4.41 -22.28
C PRO A 65 9.81 5.74 -21.96
N GLY A 66 10.60 6.75 -21.60
CA GLY A 66 10.11 8.09 -21.25
C GLY A 66 9.63 8.25 -19.82
N ILE A 67 9.41 7.16 -19.09
CA ILE A 67 8.96 7.20 -17.70
C ILE A 67 10.05 6.75 -16.73
N GLY A 68 10.82 5.74 -17.12
CA GLY A 68 11.88 5.18 -16.30
C GLY A 68 11.55 3.79 -15.81
N GLU A 69 12.14 3.41 -14.67
CA GLU A 69 11.98 2.09 -14.09
C GLU A 69 10.84 2.08 -13.08
N LEU A 70 9.90 1.16 -13.31
CA LEU A 70 8.79 0.89 -12.40
C LEU A 70 8.99 -0.49 -11.79
N TRP A 71 8.31 -0.76 -10.69
CA TRP A 71 8.38 -2.04 -10.00
C TRP A 71 7.00 -2.64 -9.86
N LEU A 72 6.85 -3.88 -10.32
CA LEU A 72 5.60 -4.62 -10.25
C LEU A 72 5.61 -5.50 -9.00
N PRO A 73 4.79 -5.21 -7.98
CA PRO A 73 4.68 -6.10 -6.82
C PRO A 73 3.89 -7.35 -7.18
N PHE A 74 4.47 -8.52 -6.90
CA PHE A 74 3.73 -9.77 -6.87
C PHE A 74 3.16 -9.97 -5.48
N VAL A 75 1.91 -10.41 -5.41
CA VAL A 75 1.20 -10.56 -4.15
C VAL A 75 0.77 -12.00 -3.92
N GLY A 76 0.75 -12.40 -2.67
CA GLY A 76 0.38 -13.74 -2.25
C GLY A 76 -0.84 -13.73 -1.35
N GLN A 77 -0.67 -14.19 -0.11
CA GLN A 77 -1.77 -14.39 0.81
C GLN A 77 -2.40 -13.10 1.29
N ARG A 78 -3.69 -13.16 1.58
CA ARG A 78 -4.41 -12.08 2.24
C ARG A 78 -4.18 -12.18 3.73
N LEU A 79 -3.93 -11.03 4.35
CA LEU A 79 -3.78 -10.91 5.80
C LEU A 79 -4.89 -10.00 6.32
N CYS A 80 -5.72 -10.52 7.21
CA CYS A 80 -6.73 -9.71 7.88
C CYS A 80 -6.15 -9.10 9.13
N LEU A 81 -6.34 -7.79 9.30
CA LEU A 81 -5.88 -7.12 10.52
C LEU A 81 -6.71 -7.61 11.72
N PRO A 82 -6.08 -7.81 12.91
CA PRO A 82 -6.82 -8.19 14.12
C PRO A 82 -7.94 -7.21 14.46
N ARG A 83 -7.70 -5.93 14.19
CA ARG A 83 -8.71 -4.88 14.27
C ARG A 83 -8.65 -4.05 13.00
N PRO A 84 -9.80 -3.77 12.35
CA PRO A 84 -9.81 -2.82 11.25
C PRO A 84 -9.28 -1.47 11.71
N LEU A 85 -8.43 -0.84 10.89
CA LEU A 85 -7.87 0.48 11.20
C LEU A 85 -8.76 1.56 10.59
N PRO A 86 -9.46 2.37 11.41
CA PRO A 86 -10.29 3.44 10.88
C PRO A 86 -9.44 4.46 10.11
N LEU A 87 -9.95 4.92 8.97
CA LEU A 87 -9.27 5.96 8.20
C LEU A 87 -9.47 7.34 8.78
N GLY A 88 -10.59 7.56 9.48
CA GLY A 88 -10.91 8.87 10.05
C GLY A 88 -11.42 9.86 9.02
N PRO A 89 -11.61 11.14 9.41
CA PRO A 89 -12.11 12.16 8.49
C PRO A 89 -11.15 12.42 7.35
N GLN A 90 -11.68 12.49 6.13
CA GLN A 90 -10.90 12.73 4.92
C GLN A 90 -10.01 13.99 5.02
N ALA A 91 -10.51 15.03 5.69
CA ALA A 91 -9.77 16.29 5.83
C ALA A 91 -8.44 16.13 6.56
N ARG A 92 -8.33 15.17 7.49
CA ARG A 92 -7.10 14.91 8.24
C ARG A 92 -6.09 14.10 7.46
N LEU A 93 -6.54 13.47 6.38
CA LEU A 93 -5.71 12.57 5.58
C LEU A 93 -5.14 13.28 4.35
N ARG A 94 -5.56 14.52 4.10
CA ARG A 94 -5.02 15.30 2.98
C ARG A 94 -3.55 15.62 3.25
N GLY A 95 -2.76 15.49 2.21
CA GLY A 95 -1.35 15.83 2.24
C GLY A 95 -0.41 14.66 2.40
N TRP A 96 -0.88 13.48 2.87
CA TRP A 96 0.00 12.33 2.94
C TRP A 96 -0.61 11.04 2.38
N LEU A 97 -1.93 10.89 2.36
CA LEU A 97 -2.54 9.70 1.76
C LEU A 97 -2.40 9.73 0.25
N PRO A 98 -2.18 8.57 -0.37
CA PRO A 98 -2.25 8.48 -1.83
C PRO A 98 -3.62 8.95 -2.32
N GLN A 99 -3.63 9.96 -3.19
CA GLN A 99 -4.86 10.52 -3.76
C GLN A 99 -5.04 10.13 -5.22
N HIS A 100 -3.99 9.68 -5.88
CA HIS A 100 -3.97 9.32 -7.28
C HIS A 100 -3.41 7.91 -7.46
N ARG A 101 -3.71 7.28 -8.61
CA ARG A 101 -3.29 5.89 -8.90
C ARG A 101 -1.80 5.67 -8.78
N ASP A 102 -1.01 6.68 -9.12
CA ASP A 102 0.45 6.57 -9.12
C ASP A 102 1.08 6.96 -7.79
N ASP A 103 0.27 7.44 -6.84
CA ASP A 103 0.75 7.83 -5.53
C ASP A 103 0.94 6.60 -4.64
N TRP A 104 1.91 6.68 -3.76
CA TRP A 104 2.14 5.65 -2.75
C TRP A 104 2.74 6.28 -1.49
N ALA A 105 2.59 5.57 -0.39
CA ALA A 105 3.19 5.92 0.89
C ALA A 105 3.62 4.63 1.58
N VAL A 106 4.60 4.73 2.48
CA VAL A 106 5.12 3.58 3.22
C VAL A 106 4.99 3.85 4.71
N VAL A 107 4.44 2.89 5.44
CA VAL A 107 4.33 2.96 6.91
C VAL A 107 4.94 1.70 7.51
N PRO A 108 5.62 1.81 8.68
CA PRO A 108 6.13 0.62 9.36
C PRO A 108 4.99 -0.31 9.78
N TRP A 109 5.21 -1.62 9.61
CA TRP A 109 4.22 -2.64 9.97
C TRP A 109 3.78 -2.54 11.44
N LEU A 110 4.75 -2.42 12.35
CA LEU A 110 4.44 -2.34 13.78
C LEU A 110 3.68 -1.07 14.14
N ALA A 111 3.99 0.04 13.45
CA ALA A 111 3.25 1.28 13.65
C ALA A 111 1.79 1.13 13.18
N LEU A 112 1.56 0.44 12.07
CA LEU A 112 0.21 0.18 11.59
C LEU A 112 -0.58 -0.64 12.59
N LEU A 113 0.02 -1.67 13.18
CA LEU A 113 -0.64 -2.50 14.19
C LEU A 113 -0.96 -1.74 15.47
N ALA A 114 -0.12 -0.77 15.84
CA ALA A 114 -0.29 0.00 17.09
C ALA A 114 -1.23 1.20 16.90
N ALA A 115 -1.50 1.63 15.67
CA ALA A 115 -2.31 2.80 15.42
C ALA A 115 -3.79 2.55 15.75
N GLN A 116 -4.46 3.57 16.28
CA GLN A 116 -5.89 3.53 16.54
C GLN A 116 -6.68 4.09 15.34
N GLN A 117 -6.04 4.93 14.55
CA GLN A 117 -6.57 5.47 13.31
C GLN A 117 -5.43 5.81 12.36
N LEU A 118 -5.71 5.92 11.08
CA LEU A 118 -4.66 6.10 10.08
C LEU A 118 -3.88 7.41 10.30
N SER A 119 -4.53 8.46 10.79
CA SER A 119 -3.86 9.73 11.04
C SER A 119 -2.81 9.67 12.15
N ASP A 120 -2.75 8.58 12.93
CA ASP A 120 -1.70 8.37 13.93
C ASP A 120 -0.36 7.99 13.28
N LEU A 121 -0.35 7.70 11.98
CA LEU A 121 0.84 7.27 11.26
C LEU A 121 1.54 8.43 10.59
N ALA A 122 2.88 8.37 10.53
CA ALA A 122 3.71 9.29 9.76
C ALA A 122 4.28 8.52 8.57
N PRO A 123 3.70 8.67 7.37
CA PRO A 123 4.17 7.92 6.21
C PRO A 123 5.53 8.42 5.75
N GLN A 124 6.36 7.48 5.28
CA GLN A 124 7.63 7.76 4.63
C GLN A 124 7.44 7.73 3.12
N ARG A 125 8.06 8.68 2.46
CA ARG A 125 8.06 8.75 1.00
C ARG A 125 9.47 8.81 0.47
#